data_3c598dd83db28cdff211dd9d316c0c0e
#
_entry.id   3c598dd83db28cdff211dd9d316c0c0e
#
_cell.length_a   1.000
_cell.length_b   1.000
_cell.length_c   1.000
_cell.angle_alpha   90.00
_cell.angle_beta   90.00
_cell.angle_gamma   90.00
#
_symmetry.space_group_name_H-M   'P 1'
#
loop_
_entity.id
_entity.type
_entity.pdbx_description
1 polymer ?
#
loop_
_entity_poly.entity_id
_entity_poly.type
_entity_poly.pdbx_seq_one_letter_code
_entity_poly.pdbx_strand_id
1 'polypeptide(L)'
;MNHLVHFLLTGDDDELRLGDVLGDFVKGRVERFEHHGLTERMRTGIQLHRTIDAFSDRHPAVLRSKRILAPVYGRLSGVIVDVFYDHVLARRWAEHHPRPLPDYTQDVYRTLRRNLHRLPPAVHPLINAMSLGDWLRGYSSQHGIERALQGMAQRRPVAAGIGTAGHLLIEHFERFSADFDEFLPDLKVRCDEFLAERADG
;
A
#
# COMPACT_ATOMS: atom_id res chain seq x y z
N MET A 1 1.48 -2.45 4.70
CA MET A 1 0.28 -2.44 3.79
C MET A 1 0.71 -2.42 2.34
N ASN A 2 -0.19 -2.68 1.38
CA ASN A 2 0.13 -2.54 -0.04
C ASN A 2 -0.31 -1.15 -0.56
N HIS A 3 -0.01 -0.83 -1.81
CA HIS A 3 0.01 0.55 -2.33
C HIS A 3 -1.35 1.28 -2.36
N LEU A 4 -2.49 0.58 -2.61
CA LEU A 4 -3.77 1.29 -2.78
C LEU A 4 -4.28 1.87 -1.46
N VAL A 5 -4.16 1.13 -0.35
CA VAL A 5 -4.50 1.64 1.00
C VAL A 5 -3.61 2.82 1.35
N HIS A 6 -2.32 2.74 1.06
CA HIS A 6 -1.38 3.84 1.30
C HIS A 6 -1.79 5.11 0.57
N PHE A 7 -2.06 5.02 -0.73
CA PHE A 7 -2.47 6.20 -1.51
C PHE A 7 -3.84 6.75 -1.08
N LEU A 8 -4.79 5.90 -0.66
CA LEU A 8 -6.04 6.38 -0.08
C LEU A 8 -5.78 7.30 1.12
N LEU A 9 -4.81 6.95 1.98
CA LEU A 9 -4.49 7.68 3.22
C LEU A 9 -3.61 8.91 3.01
N THR A 10 -2.96 9.05 1.86
CA THR A 10 -2.27 10.30 1.48
C THR A 10 -3.24 11.35 0.93
N GLY A 11 -4.47 10.98 0.66
CA GLY A 11 -5.47 11.87 0.05
C GLY A 11 -5.05 12.40 -1.31
N ASP A 12 -5.39 13.66 -1.59
CA ASP A 12 -5.03 14.37 -2.83
C ASP A 12 -3.72 15.18 -2.71
N ASP A 13 -2.91 14.91 -1.68
CA ASP A 13 -1.63 15.57 -1.48
C ASP A 13 -0.51 14.90 -2.28
N ASP A 14 -0.07 15.55 -3.35
CA ASP A 14 0.96 15.03 -4.24
C ASP A 14 2.28 14.74 -3.52
N GLU A 15 2.69 15.58 -2.57
CA GLU A 15 3.97 15.40 -1.87
C GLU A 15 3.90 14.28 -0.82
N LEU A 16 2.75 14.09 -0.15
CA LEU A 16 2.54 12.90 0.67
C LEU A 16 2.60 11.62 -0.17
N ARG A 17 1.98 11.61 -1.37
CA ARG A 17 2.05 10.48 -2.31
C ARG A 17 3.49 10.16 -2.74
N LEU A 18 4.28 11.20 -3.06
CA LEU A 18 5.70 11.04 -3.42
C LEU A 18 6.52 10.51 -2.25
N GLY A 19 6.26 11.03 -1.06
CA GLY A 19 6.91 10.56 0.16
C GLY A 19 6.53 9.12 0.52
N ASP A 20 5.26 8.77 0.37
CA ASP A 20 4.78 7.43 0.66
C ASP A 20 5.48 6.37 -0.20
N VAL A 21 5.57 6.60 -1.51
CA VAL A 21 6.25 5.65 -2.41
C VAL A 21 7.75 5.50 -2.10
N LEU A 22 8.35 6.48 -1.42
CA LEU A 22 9.73 6.40 -0.93
C LEU A 22 9.87 5.57 0.35
N GLY A 23 8.79 5.33 1.08
CA GLY A 23 8.82 4.66 2.38
C GLY A 23 9.55 3.33 2.37
N ASP A 24 9.36 2.51 1.34
CA ASP A 24 10.05 1.23 1.14
C ASP A 24 11.55 1.36 0.82
N PHE A 25 11.97 2.49 0.26
CA PHE A 25 13.33 2.71 -0.24
C PHE A 25 14.21 3.41 0.79
N VAL A 26 13.65 4.28 1.62
CA VAL A 26 14.38 5.02 2.66
C VAL A 26 14.60 4.13 3.87
N LYS A 27 15.86 3.82 4.18
CA LYS A 27 16.24 3.03 5.35
C LYS A 27 16.79 3.93 6.46
N GLY A 28 16.58 3.53 7.71
CA GLY A 28 17.04 4.27 8.87
C GLY A 28 16.21 5.55 9.13
N ARG A 29 16.85 6.58 9.69
CA ARG A 29 16.18 7.82 10.09
C ARG A 29 15.86 8.69 8.88
N VAL A 30 14.61 9.13 8.74
CA VAL A 30 14.14 9.94 7.61
C VAL A 30 14.88 11.29 7.54
N GLU A 31 15.19 11.87 8.69
CA GLU A 31 15.91 13.14 8.81
C GLU A 31 17.33 13.09 8.24
N ARG A 32 17.92 11.89 8.16
CA ARG A 32 19.26 11.66 7.59
C ARG A 32 19.22 11.29 6.11
N PHE A 33 18.05 11.10 5.56
CA PHE A 33 17.93 10.81 4.13
C PHE A 33 17.97 12.10 3.33
N GLU A 34 19.04 12.26 2.56
CA GLU A 34 19.26 13.42 1.69
C GLU A 34 19.07 13.01 0.24
N HIS A 35 18.24 13.75 -0.45
CA HIS A 35 18.02 13.62 -1.88
C HIS A 35 17.58 14.97 -2.45
N HIS A 36 18.13 15.34 -3.62
CA HIS A 36 17.72 16.54 -4.32
C HIS A 36 16.22 16.50 -4.66
N GLY A 37 15.49 17.53 -4.28
CA GLY A 37 14.03 17.60 -4.49
C GLY A 37 13.16 17.01 -3.38
N LEU A 38 13.75 16.46 -2.30
CA LEU A 38 13.02 16.03 -1.14
C LEU A 38 12.57 17.24 -0.30
N THR A 39 11.27 17.35 -0.08
CA THR A 39 10.67 18.40 0.77
C THR A 39 10.31 17.86 2.15
N GLU A 40 10.01 18.75 3.10
CA GLU A 40 9.49 18.33 4.43
C GLU A 40 8.15 17.61 4.31
N ARG A 41 7.30 18.01 3.37
CA ARG A 41 6.03 17.31 3.14
C ARG A 41 6.23 15.88 2.60
N MET A 42 7.23 15.67 1.73
CA MET A 42 7.62 14.32 1.31
C MET A 42 8.23 13.52 2.47
N ARG A 43 9.00 14.14 3.37
CA ARG A 43 9.48 13.47 4.60
C ARG A 43 8.31 13.01 5.48
N THR A 44 7.28 13.86 5.61
CA THR A 44 6.04 13.49 6.28
C THR A 44 5.38 12.29 5.61
N GLY A 45 5.34 12.23 4.28
CA GLY A 45 4.83 11.08 3.53
C GLY A 45 5.59 9.78 3.81
N ILE A 46 6.93 9.83 3.88
CA ILE A 46 7.77 8.68 4.27
C ILE A 46 7.44 8.21 5.70
N GLN A 47 7.25 9.15 6.61
CA GLN A 47 6.91 8.85 8.00
C GLN A 47 5.48 8.32 8.13
N LEU A 48 4.52 8.84 7.33
CA LEU A 48 3.15 8.33 7.24
C LEU A 48 3.14 6.87 6.78
N HIS A 49 3.86 6.55 5.71
CA HIS A 49 4.05 5.16 5.24
C HIS A 49 4.46 4.23 6.38
N ARG A 50 5.48 4.60 7.13
CA ARG A 50 5.96 3.81 8.27
C ARG A 50 4.95 3.71 9.41
N THR A 51 4.16 4.75 9.62
CA THR A 51 3.08 4.75 10.62
C THR A 51 1.99 3.77 10.21
N ILE A 52 1.60 3.76 8.95
CA ILE A 52 0.65 2.80 8.38
C ILE A 52 1.15 1.37 8.58
N ASP A 53 2.39 1.08 8.19
CA ASP A 53 2.96 -0.26 8.31
C ASP A 53 3.07 -0.72 9.77
N ALA A 54 3.59 0.14 10.65
CA ALA A 54 3.75 -0.18 12.06
C ALA A 54 2.41 -0.40 12.79
N PHE A 55 1.37 0.35 12.41
CA PHE A 55 0.02 0.16 12.93
C PHE A 55 -0.59 -1.14 12.42
N SER A 56 -0.50 -1.37 11.12
CA SER A 56 -1.03 -2.58 10.46
C SER A 56 -0.43 -3.86 11.03
N ASP A 57 0.87 -3.88 11.27
CA ASP A 57 1.57 -5.06 11.79
C ASP A 57 1.10 -5.50 13.19
N ARG A 58 0.51 -4.60 13.95
CA ARG A 58 0.07 -4.85 15.34
C ARG A 58 -1.44 -4.93 15.49
N HIS A 59 -2.20 -4.51 14.48
CA HIS A 59 -3.66 -4.43 14.57
C HIS A 59 -4.29 -5.82 14.71
N PRO A 60 -5.22 -6.04 15.68
CA PRO A 60 -5.81 -7.36 15.94
C PRO A 60 -6.48 -7.99 14.72
N ALA A 61 -7.20 -7.22 13.91
CA ALA A 61 -7.84 -7.70 12.69
C ALA A 61 -6.81 -8.20 11.66
N VAL A 62 -5.72 -7.45 11.43
CA VAL A 62 -4.63 -7.87 10.54
C VAL A 62 -3.97 -9.16 11.05
N LEU A 63 -3.77 -9.28 12.36
CA LEU A 63 -3.22 -10.50 12.96
C LEU A 63 -4.17 -11.70 12.81
N ARG A 64 -5.50 -11.50 12.84
CA ARG A 64 -6.48 -12.57 12.56
C ARG A 64 -6.36 -13.03 11.10
N SER A 65 -6.34 -12.10 10.17
CA SER A 65 -6.14 -12.39 8.74
C SER A 65 -4.83 -13.13 8.47
N LYS A 66 -3.72 -12.70 9.10
CA LYS A 66 -2.42 -13.40 9.00
C LYS A 66 -2.50 -14.86 9.49
N ARG A 67 -3.29 -15.15 10.54
CA ARG A 67 -3.45 -16.52 11.07
C ARG A 67 -4.13 -17.47 10.07
N ILE A 68 -5.00 -16.97 9.19
CA ILE A 68 -5.61 -17.80 8.13
C ILE A 68 -4.54 -18.34 7.18
N LEU A 69 -3.56 -17.50 6.86
CA LEU A 69 -2.53 -17.77 5.86
C LEU A 69 -1.28 -18.44 6.45
N ALA A 70 -1.03 -18.25 7.74
CA ALA A 70 0.21 -18.66 8.41
C ALA A 70 0.53 -20.16 8.30
N PRO A 71 -0.44 -21.11 8.33
CA PRO A 71 -0.14 -22.53 8.19
C PRO A 71 0.55 -22.87 6.87
N VAL A 72 0.28 -22.12 5.79
CA VAL A 72 0.85 -22.37 4.45
C VAL A 72 2.02 -21.44 4.15
N TYR A 73 1.90 -20.15 4.51
CA TYR A 73 2.82 -19.11 4.05
C TYR A 73 3.74 -18.54 5.15
N GLY A 74 3.56 -18.92 6.40
CA GLY A 74 4.40 -18.50 7.51
C GLY A 74 4.59 -16.98 7.57
N ARG A 75 5.84 -16.52 7.53
CA ARG A 75 6.20 -15.09 7.59
C ARG A 75 5.71 -14.26 6.39
N LEU A 76 5.39 -14.90 5.28
CA LEU A 76 4.88 -14.24 4.08
C LEU A 76 3.39 -13.88 4.16
N SER A 77 2.68 -14.35 5.18
CA SER A 77 1.27 -14.05 5.40
C SER A 77 0.97 -12.55 5.44
N GLY A 78 1.88 -11.75 5.99
CA GLY A 78 1.73 -10.29 6.03
C GLY A 78 1.63 -9.68 4.63
N VAL A 79 2.59 -10.02 3.75
CA VAL A 79 2.61 -9.53 2.36
C VAL A 79 1.33 -9.94 1.60
N ILE A 80 0.81 -11.15 1.86
CA ILE A 80 -0.41 -11.62 1.22
C ILE A 80 -1.62 -10.85 1.73
N VAL A 81 -1.74 -10.64 3.06
CA VAL A 81 -2.84 -9.86 3.67
C VAL A 81 -2.84 -8.44 3.12
N ASP A 82 -1.68 -7.82 2.95
CA ASP A 82 -1.56 -6.47 2.40
C ASP A 82 -2.17 -6.37 1.00
N VAL A 83 -1.89 -7.36 0.13
CA VAL A 83 -2.48 -7.45 -1.22
C VAL A 83 -3.98 -7.74 -1.16
N PHE A 84 -4.42 -8.59 -0.24
CA PHE A 84 -5.84 -8.93 -0.08
C PHE A 84 -6.66 -7.74 0.42
N TYR A 85 -6.12 -6.93 1.31
CA TYR A 85 -6.77 -5.72 1.80
C TYR A 85 -6.88 -4.64 0.70
N ASP A 86 -5.87 -4.51 -0.16
CA ASP A 86 -5.98 -3.68 -1.36
C ASP A 86 -7.10 -4.18 -2.31
N HIS A 87 -7.30 -5.51 -2.39
CA HIS A 87 -8.41 -6.07 -3.17
C HIS A 87 -9.77 -5.73 -2.56
N VAL A 88 -9.94 -5.91 -1.25
CA VAL A 88 -11.20 -5.55 -0.57
C VAL A 88 -11.51 -4.08 -0.78
N LEU A 89 -10.53 -3.21 -0.57
CA LEU A 89 -10.65 -1.77 -0.84
C LEU A 89 -11.04 -1.48 -2.29
N ALA A 90 -10.34 -2.06 -3.26
CA ALA A 90 -10.59 -1.81 -4.68
C ALA A 90 -11.99 -2.27 -5.13
N ARG A 91 -12.47 -3.40 -4.62
CA ARG A 91 -13.81 -3.92 -4.92
C ARG A 91 -14.93 -3.06 -4.33
N ARG A 92 -14.69 -2.47 -3.19
CA ARG A 92 -15.65 -1.64 -2.44
C ARG A 92 -15.28 -0.17 -2.48
N TRP A 93 -14.50 0.24 -3.48
CA TRP A 93 -13.91 1.58 -3.59
C TRP A 93 -14.92 2.71 -3.42
N ALA A 94 -16.13 2.59 -4.01
CA ALA A 94 -17.17 3.61 -3.93
C ALA A 94 -17.69 3.88 -2.49
N GLU A 95 -17.47 2.96 -1.56
CA GLU A 95 -17.79 3.15 -0.13
C GLU A 95 -16.74 4.01 0.59
N HIS A 96 -15.54 4.13 0.02
CA HIS A 96 -14.38 4.74 0.68
C HIS A 96 -13.91 6.04 0.03
N HIS A 97 -14.27 6.27 -1.26
CA HIS A 97 -13.83 7.44 -2.01
C HIS A 97 -14.86 7.91 -3.04
N PRO A 98 -15.12 9.26 -3.17
CA PRO A 98 -16.16 9.79 -4.05
C PRO A 98 -15.80 9.69 -5.56
N ARG A 99 -14.51 9.71 -5.92
CA ARG A 99 -14.07 9.56 -7.32
C ARG A 99 -14.02 8.08 -7.72
N PRO A 100 -14.41 7.71 -8.96
CA PRO A 100 -14.25 6.35 -9.46
C PRO A 100 -12.78 5.85 -9.36
N LEU A 101 -12.59 4.57 -9.03
CA LEU A 101 -11.26 3.97 -8.89
C LEU A 101 -10.36 4.20 -10.11
N PRO A 102 -10.83 4.04 -11.37
CA PRO A 102 -9.97 4.30 -12.53
C PRO A 102 -9.44 5.72 -12.58
N ASP A 103 -10.29 6.71 -12.29
CA ASP A 103 -9.92 8.13 -12.33
C ASP A 103 -8.91 8.47 -11.23
N TYR A 104 -9.14 7.93 -10.05
CA TYR A 104 -8.23 8.09 -8.91
C TYR A 104 -6.84 7.48 -9.19
N THR A 105 -6.81 6.23 -9.67
CA THR A 105 -5.53 5.54 -9.94
C THR A 105 -4.73 6.21 -11.05
N GLN A 106 -5.41 6.71 -12.10
CA GLN A 106 -4.75 7.48 -13.16
C GLN A 106 -4.18 8.81 -12.66
N ASP A 107 -4.84 9.45 -11.70
CA ASP A 107 -4.33 10.66 -11.07
C ASP A 107 -3.06 10.37 -10.24
N VAL A 108 -3.08 9.32 -9.43
CA VAL A 108 -1.89 8.86 -8.70
C VAL A 108 -0.72 8.60 -9.65
N TYR A 109 -0.94 7.83 -10.73
CA TYR A 109 0.12 7.56 -11.71
C TYR A 109 0.63 8.83 -12.40
N ARG A 110 -0.26 9.78 -12.71
CA ARG A 110 0.13 11.06 -13.31
C ARG A 110 1.01 11.85 -12.35
N THR A 111 0.64 11.93 -11.08
CA THR A 111 1.43 12.58 -10.03
C THR A 111 2.82 11.96 -9.91
N LEU A 112 2.92 10.64 -9.79
CA LEU A 112 4.20 9.94 -9.65
C LEU A 112 5.08 10.15 -10.89
N ARG A 113 4.52 9.98 -12.09
CA ARG A 113 5.29 10.08 -13.35
C ARG A 113 5.79 11.48 -13.64
N ARG A 114 4.97 12.53 -13.44
CA ARG A 114 5.40 13.91 -13.68
C ARG A 114 6.49 14.38 -12.71
N ASN A 115 6.60 13.73 -11.54
CA ASN A 115 7.56 14.06 -10.51
C ASN A 115 8.76 13.08 -10.44
N LEU A 116 8.93 12.17 -11.40
CA LEU A 116 10.06 11.22 -11.41
C LEU A 116 11.43 11.90 -11.23
N HIS A 117 11.62 13.09 -11.81
CA HIS A 117 12.87 13.86 -11.70
C HIS A 117 13.19 14.31 -10.27
N ARG A 118 12.21 14.33 -9.36
CA ARG A 118 12.37 14.65 -7.93
C ARG A 118 12.66 13.42 -7.07
N LEU A 119 12.59 12.23 -7.65
CA LEU A 119 12.70 10.97 -6.93
C LEU A 119 14.02 10.25 -7.24
N PRO A 120 14.59 9.51 -6.27
CA PRO A 120 15.78 8.70 -6.51
C PRO A 120 15.58 7.73 -7.67
N PRO A 121 16.59 7.50 -8.53
CA PRO A 121 16.48 6.56 -9.66
C PRO A 121 16.07 5.15 -9.25
N ALA A 122 16.37 4.74 -8.02
CA ALA A 122 16.03 3.42 -7.50
C ALA A 122 14.52 3.13 -7.46
N VAL A 123 13.66 4.18 -7.35
CA VAL A 123 12.20 4.01 -7.28
C VAL A 123 11.54 4.05 -8.67
N HIS A 124 12.23 4.57 -9.70
CA HIS A 124 11.66 4.71 -11.05
C HIS A 124 11.14 3.40 -11.66
N PRO A 125 11.84 2.25 -11.54
CA PRO A 125 11.33 0.99 -12.07
C PRO A 125 10.00 0.57 -11.45
N LEU A 126 9.80 0.81 -10.14
CA LEU A 126 8.53 0.51 -9.45
C LEU A 126 7.41 1.37 -10.02
N ILE A 127 7.60 2.71 -10.09
CA ILE A 127 6.60 3.64 -10.59
C ILE A 127 6.22 3.32 -12.05
N ASN A 128 7.21 3.03 -12.88
CA ASN A 128 6.97 2.66 -14.28
C ASN A 128 6.19 1.36 -14.40
N ALA A 129 6.58 0.32 -13.67
CA ALA A 129 5.90 -0.98 -13.70
C ALA A 129 4.45 -0.86 -13.17
N MET A 130 4.25 -0.13 -12.07
CA MET A 130 2.94 0.13 -11.48
C MET A 130 2.02 0.86 -12.45
N SER A 131 2.52 1.94 -13.08
CA SER A 131 1.74 2.76 -14.01
C SER A 131 1.43 2.04 -15.31
N LEU A 132 2.42 1.34 -15.91
CA LEU A 132 2.23 0.60 -17.17
C LEU A 132 1.34 -0.63 -16.98
N GLY A 133 1.45 -1.28 -15.83
CA GLY A 133 0.67 -2.48 -15.50
C GLY A 133 -0.69 -2.19 -14.90
N ASP A 134 -1.03 -0.92 -14.65
CA ASP A 134 -2.26 -0.46 -13.98
C ASP A 134 -2.54 -1.27 -12.70
N TRP A 135 -1.53 -1.37 -11.82
CA TRP A 135 -1.58 -2.27 -10.66
C TRP A 135 -2.69 -1.90 -9.70
N LEU A 136 -2.84 -0.61 -9.37
CA LEU A 136 -3.80 -0.14 -8.37
C LEU A 136 -5.23 -0.46 -8.77
N ARG A 137 -5.60 -0.24 -10.04
CA ARG A 137 -6.90 -0.66 -10.57
C ARG A 137 -7.01 -2.18 -10.67
N GLY A 138 -5.92 -2.84 -11.05
CA GLY A 138 -5.84 -4.29 -11.18
C GLY A 138 -6.28 -5.01 -9.90
N TYR A 139 -6.04 -4.43 -8.73
CA TYR A 139 -6.46 -5.03 -7.44
C TYR A 139 -7.98 -5.23 -7.32
N SER A 140 -8.82 -4.59 -8.13
CA SER A 140 -10.26 -4.85 -8.14
C SER A 140 -10.66 -6.22 -8.67
N SER A 141 -9.76 -6.95 -9.34
CA SER A 141 -10.03 -8.24 -9.95
C SER A 141 -9.15 -9.35 -9.36
N GLN A 142 -9.70 -10.58 -9.32
CA GLN A 142 -8.94 -11.76 -8.92
C GLN A 142 -7.68 -11.93 -9.78
N HIS A 143 -7.80 -11.80 -11.10
CA HIS A 143 -6.66 -11.90 -12.02
C HIS A 143 -5.55 -10.87 -11.69
N GLY A 144 -5.93 -9.64 -11.32
CA GLY A 144 -4.96 -8.61 -10.91
C GLY A 144 -4.23 -8.99 -9.62
N ILE A 145 -4.91 -9.60 -8.66
CA ILE A 145 -4.30 -10.12 -7.42
C ILE A 145 -3.33 -11.26 -7.73
N GLU A 146 -3.72 -12.21 -8.55
CA GLU A 146 -2.84 -13.31 -8.96
C GLU A 146 -1.58 -12.78 -9.65
N ARG A 147 -1.72 -11.80 -10.56
CA ARG A 147 -0.58 -11.13 -11.21
C ARG A 147 0.32 -10.41 -10.20
N ALA A 148 -0.26 -9.71 -9.22
CA ALA A 148 0.51 -9.02 -8.19
C ALA A 148 1.32 -10.00 -7.35
N LEU A 149 0.71 -11.06 -6.84
CA LEU A 149 1.37 -12.11 -6.06
C LEU A 149 2.45 -12.85 -6.87
N GLN A 150 2.17 -13.21 -8.13
CA GLN A 150 3.14 -13.82 -9.02
C GLN A 150 4.32 -12.88 -9.30
N GLY A 151 4.06 -11.60 -9.56
CA GLY A 151 5.11 -10.59 -9.75
C GLY A 151 5.99 -10.40 -8.53
N MET A 152 5.44 -10.47 -7.31
CA MET A 152 6.21 -10.43 -6.06
C MET A 152 7.04 -11.71 -5.88
N ALA A 153 6.47 -12.88 -6.16
CA ALA A 153 7.14 -14.17 -6.10
C ALA A 153 8.36 -14.23 -7.02
N GLN A 154 8.23 -13.70 -8.24
CA GLN A 154 9.33 -13.67 -9.22
C GLN A 154 10.48 -12.73 -8.81
N ARG A 155 10.18 -11.61 -8.17
CA ARG A 155 11.21 -10.63 -7.77
C ARG A 155 12.00 -11.03 -6.52
N ARG A 156 11.46 -11.92 -5.69
CA ARG A 156 12.09 -12.32 -4.41
C ARG A 156 12.02 -13.83 -4.26
N PRO A 157 13.12 -14.58 -4.43
CA PRO A 157 13.13 -16.05 -4.30
C PRO A 157 12.52 -16.55 -2.99
N VAL A 158 12.72 -15.82 -1.88
CA VAL A 158 12.12 -16.15 -0.56
C VAL A 158 10.59 -16.08 -0.58
N ALA A 159 10.01 -15.35 -1.53
CA ALA A 159 8.56 -15.19 -1.69
C ALA A 159 7.96 -16.09 -2.79
N ALA A 160 8.72 -17.04 -3.35
CA ALA A 160 8.28 -17.86 -4.49
C ALA A 160 6.92 -18.55 -4.26
N GLY A 161 6.62 -18.93 -3.02
CA GLY A 161 5.36 -19.63 -2.67
C GLY A 161 4.10 -18.77 -2.72
N ILE A 162 4.19 -17.42 -2.64
CA ILE A 162 2.98 -16.58 -2.53
C ILE A 162 2.18 -16.49 -3.84
N GLY A 163 2.80 -16.82 -4.99
CA GLY A 163 2.15 -16.72 -6.30
C GLY A 163 0.87 -17.56 -6.42
N THR A 164 0.67 -18.54 -5.55
CA THR A 164 -0.52 -19.41 -5.52
C THR A 164 -1.57 -18.99 -4.49
N ALA A 165 -1.33 -17.94 -3.70
CA ALA A 165 -2.20 -17.60 -2.58
C ALA A 165 -3.60 -17.07 -2.98
N GLY A 166 -3.79 -16.68 -4.23
CA GLY A 166 -5.04 -16.06 -4.71
C GLY A 166 -6.30 -16.88 -4.44
N HIS A 167 -6.23 -18.22 -4.42
CA HIS A 167 -7.39 -19.07 -4.10
C HIS A 167 -7.91 -18.85 -2.67
N LEU A 168 -7.03 -18.60 -1.69
CA LEU A 168 -7.43 -18.36 -0.30
C LEU A 168 -8.18 -17.04 -0.12
N LEU A 169 -7.94 -16.06 -1.00
CA LEU A 169 -8.75 -14.84 -1.02
C LEU A 169 -10.21 -15.16 -1.31
N ILE A 170 -10.48 -16.04 -2.27
CA ILE A 170 -11.85 -16.42 -2.65
C ILE A 170 -12.48 -17.23 -1.52
N GLU A 171 -11.76 -18.24 -1.02
CA GLU A 171 -12.24 -19.13 0.04
C GLU A 171 -12.59 -18.40 1.33
N HIS A 172 -11.82 -17.36 1.68
CA HIS A 172 -11.97 -16.66 2.95
C HIS A 172 -12.34 -15.17 2.78
N PHE A 173 -12.90 -14.79 1.63
CA PHE A 173 -13.17 -13.38 1.28
C PHE A 173 -13.96 -12.64 2.36
N GLU A 174 -15.04 -13.23 2.85
CA GLU A 174 -15.90 -12.62 3.89
C GLU A 174 -15.14 -12.35 5.19
N ARG A 175 -14.20 -13.23 5.55
CA ARG A 175 -13.38 -13.06 6.75
C ARG A 175 -12.38 -11.92 6.57
N PHE A 176 -11.71 -11.86 5.42
CA PHE A 176 -10.79 -10.75 5.10
C PHE A 176 -11.53 -9.42 5.01
N SER A 177 -12.76 -9.41 4.45
CA SER A 177 -13.58 -8.21 4.37
C SER A 177 -14.00 -7.72 5.76
N ALA A 178 -14.46 -8.62 6.65
CA ALA A 178 -14.83 -8.25 8.01
C ALA A 178 -13.64 -7.72 8.82
N ASP A 179 -12.47 -8.37 8.70
CA ASP A 179 -11.23 -7.89 9.34
C ASP A 179 -10.79 -6.52 8.76
N PHE A 180 -10.96 -6.30 7.46
CA PHE A 180 -10.66 -5.02 6.83
C PHE A 180 -11.61 -3.90 7.29
N ASP A 181 -12.91 -4.21 7.47
CA ASP A 181 -13.92 -3.25 7.95
C ASP A 181 -13.65 -2.78 9.38
N GLU A 182 -13.07 -3.63 10.22
CA GLU A 182 -12.60 -3.26 11.55
C GLU A 182 -11.30 -2.44 11.48
N PHE A 183 -10.37 -2.84 10.61
CA PHE A 183 -9.04 -2.27 10.52
C PHE A 183 -8.99 -0.86 9.90
N LEU A 184 -9.69 -0.64 8.76
CA LEU A 184 -9.52 0.59 7.99
C LEU A 184 -9.97 1.87 8.72
N PRO A 185 -11.09 1.88 9.49
CA PRO A 185 -11.48 3.04 10.28
C PRO A 185 -10.42 3.43 11.33
N ASP A 186 -9.90 2.44 12.05
CA ASP A 186 -8.88 2.66 13.09
C ASP A 186 -7.58 3.19 12.48
N LEU A 187 -7.19 2.66 11.31
CA LEU A 187 -6.04 3.17 10.57
C LEU A 187 -6.23 4.60 10.09
N LYS A 188 -7.43 4.97 9.61
CA LYS A 188 -7.74 6.36 9.22
C LYS A 188 -7.57 7.31 10.40
N VAL A 189 -8.15 6.98 11.55
CA VAL A 189 -8.00 7.79 12.78
C VAL A 189 -6.51 7.95 13.11
N ARG A 190 -5.73 6.87 13.09
CA ARG A 190 -4.28 6.95 13.38
C ARG A 190 -3.51 7.82 12.40
N CYS A 191 -3.86 7.80 11.11
CA CYS A 191 -3.24 8.67 10.11
C CYS A 191 -3.61 10.15 10.29
N ASP A 192 -4.88 10.42 10.61
CA ASP A 192 -5.36 11.79 10.86
C ASP A 192 -4.66 12.40 12.09
N GLU A 193 -4.54 11.65 13.19
CA GLU A 193 -3.76 12.06 14.37
C GLU A 193 -2.30 12.36 14.00
N PHE A 194 -1.65 11.44 13.26
CA PHE A 194 -0.28 11.62 12.84
C PHE A 194 -0.06 12.88 11.98
N LEU A 195 -1.00 13.17 11.07
CA LEU A 195 -0.91 14.37 10.22
C LEU A 195 -1.20 15.66 10.98
N ALA A 196 -2.15 15.64 11.95
CA ALA A 196 -2.44 16.77 12.81
C ALA A 196 -1.25 17.16 13.68
N GLU A 197 -0.58 16.18 14.32
CA GLU A 197 0.64 16.40 15.12
C GLU A 197 1.75 17.14 14.36
N ARG A 198 1.74 17.07 13.01
CA ARG A 198 2.75 17.68 12.12
C ARG A 198 2.29 18.94 11.39
N ALA A 199 1.03 19.30 11.54
CA ALA A 199 0.52 20.59 11.05
C ALA A 199 0.79 21.73 12.06
N ASP A 200 0.90 21.37 13.35
CA ASP A 200 1.05 22.31 14.48
C ASP A 200 2.53 22.57 14.86
N GLY A 201 3.50 21.95 14.23
CA GLY A 201 4.95 22.07 14.49
C GLY A 201 5.75 22.63 13.31
#